data_f925099d78cb2f295152de9fac1b906e
#
_entry.id   f925099d78cb2f295152de9fac1b906e
#
_cell.length_a   1.000
_cell.length_b   1.000
_cell.length_c   1.000
_cell.angle_alpha   90.00
_cell.angle_beta   90.00
_cell.angle_gamma   90.00
#
_symmetry.space_group_name_H-M   'P 1'
#
loop_
_entity.id
_entity.type
_entity.pdbx_description
1 polymer ?
#
loop_
_entity_poly.entity_id
_entity_poly.type
_entity_poly.pdbx_seq_one_letter_code
_entity_poly.pdbx_strand_id
1 'polypeptide(L)'
;LFGHHDGLQVSEDEGRTWRDLVRKTGFDAMALVLEGDRLLAAGHWVLSESRDGGKTWRSLRPRGLPALDLHGYAASGGLHFALEATHGYFVSEDGGKTFKSTAPKGLPKAGMAAMVFQGKTLYVAPMGQGLYQSSDGGRTFTQVPTPEREIYALATGAGTLYLGGKTGLWQRTPAGWKRLWQGAVLALAVHPQEAGRLVFIDGQGRVWKLP
;
A
#
# COMPACT_ATOMS: atom_id res chain seq x y z
N LEU A 1 -5.37 3.40 10.86
CA LEU A 1 -6.53 3.41 9.96
C LEU A 1 -6.62 2.08 9.23
N PHE A 2 -7.84 1.65 8.98
CA PHE A 2 -8.16 0.48 8.18
C PHE A 2 -9.20 0.86 7.11
N GLY A 3 -8.88 0.60 5.84
CA GLY A 3 -9.78 0.82 4.71
C GLY A 3 -10.57 -0.45 4.40
N HIS A 4 -11.84 -0.31 4.04
CA HIS A 4 -12.72 -1.39 3.62
C HIS A 4 -13.71 -0.89 2.55
N HIS A 5 -14.56 -1.78 2.02
CA HIS A 5 -15.47 -1.48 0.89
C HIS A 5 -16.46 -0.33 1.14
N ASP A 6 -16.79 -0.02 2.39
CA ASP A 6 -17.79 0.99 2.73
C ASP A 6 -17.23 2.10 3.64
N GLY A 7 -15.91 2.30 3.64
CA GLY A 7 -15.33 3.40 4.40
C GLY A 7 -13.98 3.15 5.05
N LEU A 8 -13.78 3.84 6.16
CA LEU A 8 -12.56 3.79 6.96
C LEU A 8 -12.89 3.61 8.43
N GLN A 9 -12.12 2.79 9.09
CA GLN A 9 -12.12 2.66 10.55
C GLN A 9 -10.81 3.18 11.14
N VAL A 10 -10.89 3.68 12.36
CA VAL A 10 -9.73 4.10 13.15
C VAL A 10 -9.70 3.34 14.46
N SER A 11 -8.52 2.94 14.85
CA SER A 11 -8.18 2.51 16.20
C SER A 11 -7.19 3.49 16.80
N GLU A 12 -7.41 3.89 18.04
CA GLU A 12 -6.55 4.77 18.84
C GLU A 12 -5.82 3.99 19.94
N ASP A 13 -6.06 2.68 20.02
CA ASP A 13 -5.53 1.76 21.02
C ASP A 13 -4.82 0.54 20.39
N GLU A 14 -4.16 0.78 19.26
CA GLU A 14 -3.34 -0.20 18.54
C GLU A 14 -4.13 -1.43 18.05
N GLY A 15 -5.36 -1.21 17.61
CA GLY A 15 -6.21 -2.24 17.01
C GLY A 15 -7.06 -3.04 17.99
N ARG A 16 -7.12 -2.67 19.28
CA ARG A 16 -7.98 -3.34 20.26
C ARG A 16 -9.46 -2.99 20.07
N THR A 17 -9.74 -1.72 19.81
CA THR A 17 -11.07 -1.24 19.49
C THR A 17 -11.06 -0.43 18.20
N TRP A 18 -12.17 -0.47 17.47
CA TRP A 18 -12.34 0.21 16.19
C TRP A 18 -13.63 1.01 16.18
N ARG A 19 -13.59 2.19 15.58
CA ARG A 19 -14.78 3.00 15.30
C ARG A 19 -14.77 3.47 13.86
N ASP A 20 -15.94 3.66 13.28
CA ASP A 20 -16.06 4.24 11.95
C ASP A 20 -15.53 5.67 11.96
N LEU A 21 -14.61 5.96 11.07
CA LEU A 21 -14.12 7.31 10.78
C LEU A 21 -14.86 7.89 9.57
N VAL A 22 -15.03 7.04 8.55
CA VAL A 22 -15.85 7.32 7.37
C VAL A 22 -16.74 6.11 7.13
N ARG A 23 -18.04 6.32 7.08
CA ARG A 23 -19.02 5.31 6.66
C ARG A 23 -19.75 5.84 5.45
N LYS A 24 -19.39 5.33 4.28
CA LYS A 24 -19.95 5.78 3.02
C LYS A 24 -19.89 4.66 2.01
N THR A 25 -21.05 4.15 1.58
CA THR A 25 -21.15 3.15 0.53
C THR A 25 -20.39 3.59 -0.72
N GLY A 26 -19.52 2.70 -1.22
CA GLY A 26 -18.66 2.97 -2.37
C GLY A 26 -17.41 3.80 -2.05
N PHE A 27 -17.08 4.04 -0.78
CA PHE A 27 -15.76 4.53 -0.39
C PHE A 27 -14.84 3.32 -0.14
N ASP A 28 -14.44 2.67 -1.20
CA ASP A 28 -13.60 1.46 -1.15
C ASP A 28 -12.12 1.84 -1.15
N ALA A 29 -11.53 1.89 0.04
CA ALA A 29 -10.13 2.25 0.23
C ALA A 29 -9.24 0.99 0.31
N MET A 30 -8.73 0.54 -0.82
CA MET A 30 -7.80 -0.61 -0.90
C MET A 30 -6.37 -0.23 -0.50
N ALA A 31 -5.99 1.03 -0.69
CA ALA A 31 -4.69 1.56 -0.29
C ALA A 31 -4.86 2.83 0.53
N LEU A 32 -4.13 2.92 1.64
CA LEU A 32 -3.98 4.12 2.45
C LEU A 32 -2.51 4.52 2.48
N VAL A 33 -2.22 5.74 2.06
CA VAL A 33 -0.84 6.24 1.95
C VAL A 33 -0.71 7.55 2.71
N LEU A 34 0.30 7.63 3.57
CA LEU A 34 0.69 8.88 4.21
C LEU A 34 1.85 9.52 3.43
N GLU A 35 1.62 10.71 2.89
CA GLU A 35 2.63 11.51 2.21
C GLU A 35 2.73 12.89 2.87
N GLY A 36 3.76 13.10 3.68
CA GLY A 36 3.87 14.27 4.54
C GLY A 36 2.71 14.35 5.54
N ASP A 37 1.93 15.43 5.48
CA ASP A 37 0.71 15.65 6.27
C ASP A 37 -0.57 15.15 5.58
N ARG A 38 -0.44 14.61 4.37
CA ARG A 38 -1.54 14.21 3.51
C ARG A 38 -1.78 12.71 3.59
N LEU A 39 -2.97 12.31 3.98
CA LEU A 39 -3.47 10.96 3.80
C LEU A 39 -4.13 10.83 2.43
N LEU A 40 -3.80 9.77 1.72
CA LEU A 40 -4.42 9.41 0.44
C LEU A 40 -5.14 8.08 0.59
N ALA A 41 -6.36 8.00 0.08
CA ALA A 41 -7.14 6.77 -0.06
C ALA A 41 -7.34 6.48 -1.54
N ALA A 42 -7.01 5.28 -1.98
CA ALA A 42 -7.18 4.82 -3.35
C ALA A 42 -7.81 3.43 -3.38
N GLY A 43 -8.67 3.17 -4.36
CA GLY A 43 -9.35 1.88 -4.52
C GLY A 43 -10.39 1.92 -5.62
N HIS A 44 -11.44 1.09 -5.51
CA HIS A 44 -12.50 1.06 -6.52
C HIS A 44 -13.25 2.39 -6.56
N TRP A 45 -13.06 3.14 -7.64
CA TRP A 45 -13.68 4.46 -7.90
C TRP A 45 -13.33 5.53 -6.87
N VAL A 46 -12.27 5.30 -6.09
CA VAL A 46 -11.80 6.18 -5.03
C VAL A 46 -10.37 6.64 -5.32
N LEU A 47 -10.18 7.95 -5.37
CA LEU A 47 -8.92 8.61 -5.09
C LEU A 47 -9.26 9.89 -4.32
N SER A 48 -8.91 9.93 -3.06
CA SER A 48 -9.27 11.01 -2.14
C SER A 48 -8.11 11.38 -1.24
N GLU A 49 -8.08 12.62 -0.77
CA GLU A 49 -7.10 13.08 0.21
C GLU A 49 -7.77 13.63 1.45
N SER A 50 -7.08 13.52 2.57
CA SER A 50 -7.38 14.15 3.84
C SER A 50 -6.13 14.87 4.37
N ARG A 51 -6.33 16.04 5.03
CA ARG A 51 -5.25 16.82 5.68
C ARG A 51 -5.53 17.06 7.16
N ASP A 52 -6.51 16.39 7.72
CA ASP A 52 -6.96 16.52 9.11
C ASP A 52 -6.99 15.18 9.85
N GLY A 53 -6.09 14.27 9.47
CA GLY A 53 -5.98 12.94 10.07
C GLY A 53 -7.10 11.97 9.67
N GLY A 54 -7.72 12.21 8.50
CA GLY A 54 -8.76 11.34 7.96
C GLY A 54 -10.18 11.73 8.38
N LYS A 55 -10.38 12.88 9.06
CA LYS A 55 -11.70 13.33 9.50
C LYS A 55 -12.56 13.81 8.33
N THR A 56 -11.93 14.56 7.40
CA THR A 56 -12.60 14.99 6.16
C THR A 56 -11.82 14.54 4.93
N TRP A 57 -12.53 14.25 3.84
CA TRP A 57 -11.97 13.73 2.61
C TRP A 57 -12.42 14.52 1.41
N ARG A 58 -11.47 14.90 0.57
CA ARG A 58 -11.69 15.57 -0.70
C ARG A 58 -11.38 14.59 -1.84
N SER A 59 -12.37 14.32 -2.69
CA SER A 59 -12.15 13.52 -3.89
C SER A 59 -11.22 14.23 -4.86
N LEU A 60 -10.27 13.50 -5.40
CA LEU A 60 -9.33 13.95 -6.41
C LEU A 60 -9.81 13.52 -7.80
N ARG A 61 -9.54 14.38 -8.79
CA ARG A 61 -9.81 14.14 -10.21
C ARG A 61 -8.55 14.46 -11.01
N PRO A 62 -7.50 13.63 -10.93
CA PRO A 62 -6.28 13.87 -11.66
C PRO A 62 -6.51 13.76 -13.17
N ARG A 63 -5.71 14.49 -13.93
CA ARG A 63 -5.68 14.34 -15.38
C ARG A 63 -4.90 13.08 -15.75
N GLY A 64 -5.26 12.45 -16.87
CA GLY A 64 -4.49 11.35 -17.46
C GLY A 64 -4.77 9.96 -16.89
N LEU A 65 -5.58 9.83 -15.82
CA LEU A 65 -6.14 8.54 -15.41
C LEU A 65 -7.46 8.32 -16.17
N PRO A 66 -7.63 7.19 -16.88
CA PRO A 66 -8.86 6.89 -17.62
C PRO A 66 -10.03 6.59 -16.68
N ALA A 67 -9.73 5.96 -15.53
CA ALA A 67 -10.68 5.68 -14.46
C ALA A 67 -10.00 5.75 -13.09
N LEU A 68 -10.79 5.78 -12.01
CA LEU A 68 -10.29 5.74 -10.63
C LEU A 68 -10.42 4.32 -10.03
N ASP A 69 -10.44 3.29 -10.86
CA ASP A 69 -10.46 1.90 -10.42
C ASP A 69 -9.01 1.44 -10.14
N LEU A 70 -8.51 1.79 -8.94
CA LEU A 70 -7.11 1.67 -8.58
C LEU A 70 -6.86 0.44 -7.72
N HIS A 71 -6.24 -0.57 -8.32
CA HIS A 71 -5.91 -1.85 -7.69
C HIS A 71 -4.49 -1.91 -7.12
N GLY A 72 -3.84 -0.78 -7.02
CA GLY A 72 -2.56 -0.57 -6.36
C GLY A 72 -2.19 0.90 -6.42
N TYR A 73 -1.67 1.42 -5.30
CA TYR A 73 -1.29 2.82 -5.21
C TYR A 73 -0.20 3.03 -4.17
N ALA A 74 0.80 3.82 -4.55
CA ALA A 74 1.85 4.28 -3.65
C ALA A 74 2.24 5.72 -3.99
N ALA A 75 2.61 6.50 -2.97
CA ALA A 75 3.06 7.89 -3.14
C ALA A 75 4.19 8.22 -2.17
N SER A 76 5.15 9.01 -2.62
CA SER A 76 6.23 9.56 -1.80
C SER A 76 6.89 10.74 -2.50
N GLY A 77 7.00 11.89 -1.81
CA GLY A 77 7.76 13.04 -2.28
C GLY A 77 7.29 13.61 -3.63
N GLY A 78 6.00 13.53 -3.92
CA GLY A 78 5.40 14.00 -5.16
C GLY A 78 5.42 12.98 -6.32
N LEU A 79 6.11 11.85 -6.14
CA LEU A 79 6.07 10.73 -7.09
C LEU A 79 4.95 9.77 -6.68
N HIS A 80 3.99 9.54 -7.57
CA HIS A 80 2.91 8.58 -7.35
C HIS A 80 2.94 7.50 -8.41
N PHE A 81 2.68 6.27 -8.00
CA PHE A 81 2.61 5.10 -8.87
C PHE A 81 1.28 4.39 -8.63
N ALA A 82 0.54 4.13 -9.70
CA ALA A 82 -0.80 3.56 -9.64
C ALA A 82 -0.92 2.37 -10.59
N LEU A 83 -1.69 1.37 -10.20
CA LEU A 83 -2.20 0.31 -11.05
C LEU A 83 -3.70 0.55 -11.24
N GLU A 84 -4.09 0.96 -12.45
CA GLU A 84 -5.49 1.03 -12.85
C GLU A 84 -5.91 -0.32 -13.44
N ALA A 85 -7.07 -0.82 -13.02
CA ALA A 85 -7.49 -2.21 -13.24
C ALA A 85 -7.47 -2.68 -14.69
N THR A 86 -7.87 -1.79 -15.62
CA THR A 86 -8.04 -2.11 -17.05
C THR A 86 -6.82 -1.71 -17.88
N HIS A 87 -6.21 -0.55 -17.57
CA HIS A 87 -5.20 0.06 -18.44
C HIS A 87 -3.77 -0.11 -17.92
N GLY A 88 -3.58 -0.71 -16.73
CA GLY A 88 -2.27 -1.03 -16.19
C GLY A 88 -1.63 0.12 -15.39
N TYR A 89 -0.32 0.30 -15.54
CA TYR A 89 0.44 1.19 -14.66
C TYR A 89 0.46 2.64 -15.13
N PHE A 90 0.42 3.55 -14.16
CA PHE A 90 0.49 4.98 -14.35
C PHE A 90 1.47 5.61 -13.37
N VAL A 91 2.13 6.69 -13.77
CA VAL A 91 3.05 7.47 -12.95
C VAL A 91 2.66 8.94 -12.95
N SER A 92 2.77 9.59 -11.80
CA SER A 92 2.69 11.04 -11.64
C SER A 92 3.95 11.54 -10.96
N GLU A 93 4.52 12.64 -11.46
CA GLU A 93 5.69 13.32 -10.90
C GLU A 93 5.34 14.71 -10.33
N ASP A 94 4.03 15.04 -10.24
CA ASP A 94 3.52 16.34 -9.83
C ASP A 94 2.55 16.29 -8.62
N GLY A 95 2.74 15.29 -7.74
CA GLY A 95 1.95 15.11 -6.53
C GLY A 95 0.55 14.55 -6.79
N GLY A 96 0.41 13.74 -7.83
CA GLY A 96 -0.85 13.08 -8.18
C GLY A 96 -1.84 13.97 -8.92
N LYS A 97 -1.40 15.09 -9.52
CA LYS A 97 -2.27 16.00 -10.29
C LYS A 97 -2.46 15.51 -11.73
N THR A 98 -1.39 14.97 -12.31
CA THR A 98 -1.39 14.46 -13.69
C THR A 98 -0.70 13.11 -13.72
N PHE A 99 -1.35 12.12 -14.31
CA PHE A 99 -0.80 10.79 -14.52
C PHE A 99 -0.49 10.54 -16.00
N LYS A 100 0.54 9.75 -16.25
CA LYS A 100 0.91 9.25 -17.58
C LYS A 100 0.92 7.74 -17.54
N SER A 101 0.35 7.09 -18.55
CA SER A 101 0.48 5.66 -18.72
C SER A 101 1.96 5.28 -18.86
N THR A 102 2.35 4.18 -18.24
CA THR A 102 3.71 3.67 -18.29
C THR A 102 3.72 2.15 -18.51
N ALA A 103 4.77 1.67 -19.18
CA ALA A 103 5.05 0.26 -19.38
C ALA A 103 6.41 -0.07 -18.72
N PRO A 104 6.45 -0.24 -17.40
CA PRO A 104 7.72 -0.41 -16.68
C PRO A 104 8.45 -1.67 -17.15
N LYS A 105 9.74 -1.54 -17.42
CA LYS A 105 10.55 -2.71 -17.79
C LYS A 105 10.76 -3.62 -16.57
N GLY A 106 10.62 -4.92 -16.76
CA GLY A 106 10.85 -5.92 -15.71
C GLY A 106 9.75 -6.06 -14.67
N LEU A 107 8.67 -5.27 -14.74
CA LEU A 107 7.49 -5.45 -13.90
C LEU A 107 6.39 -6.18 -14.69
N PRO A 108 5.91 -7.34 -14.22
CA PRO A 108 4.86 -8.05 -14.92
C PRO A 108 3.52 -7.32 -14.83
N LYS A 109 2.65 -7.57 -15.80
CA LYS A 109 1.25 -7.13 -15.75
C LYS A 109 0.53 -7.82 -14.58
N ALA A 110 -0.37 -7.09 -13.94
CA ALA A 110 -1.17 -7.60 -12.82
C ALA A 110 -2.56 -6.98 -12.84
N GLY A 111 -3.53 -7.69 -12.28
CA GLY A 111 -4.84 -7.14 -11.97
C GLY A 111 -4.89 -6.44 -10.61
N MET A 112 -3.93 -6.75 -9.71
CA MET A 112 -3.83 -6.19 -8.37
C MET A 112 -2.38 -6.24 -7.89
N ALA A 113 -1.94 -5.25 -7.11
CA ALA A 113 -0.60 -5.21 -6.55
C ALA A 113 -0.54 -4.45 -5.22
N ALA A 114 0.13 -5.02 -4.23
CA ALA A 114 0.57 -4.24 -3.07
C ALA A 114 1.77 -3.37 -3.46
N MET A 115 1.79 -2.12 -3.00
CA MET A 115 2.83 -1.15 -3.37
C MET A 115 3.22 -0.30 -2.16
N VAL A 116 4.52 0.00 -2.04
CA VAL A 116 5.00 0.92 -1.01
C VAL A 116 6.31 1.57 -1.42
N PHE A 117 6.52 2.81 -1.01
CA PHE A 117 7.82 3.47 -1.08
C PHE A 117 8.62 3.28 0.21
N GLN A 118 9.92 3.04 0.06
CA GLN A 118 10.92 3.16 1.12
C GLN A 118 11.95 4.20 0.67
N GLY A 119 11.82 5.41 1.15
CA GLY A 119 12.59 6.53 0.59
C GLY A 119 12.29 6.71 -0.90
N LYS A 120 13.32 6.57 -1.74
CA LYS A 120 13.20 6.68 -3.21
C LYS A 120 12.92 5.32 -3.88
N THR A 121 13.01 4.22 -3.15
CA THR A 121 12.78 2.89 -3.71
C THR A 121 11.30 2.55 -3.67
N LEU A 122 10.74 2.26 -4.82
CA LEU A 122 9.38 1.73 -4.97
C LEU A 122 9.42 0.21 -4.96
N TYR A 123 8.66 -0.40 -4.05
CA TYR A 123 8.40 -1.83 -4.03
C TYR A 123 7.00 -2.11 -4.56
N VAL A 124 6.90 -3.10 -5.45
CA VAL A 124 5.63 -3.55 -6.04
C VAL A 124 5.57 -5.07 -5.94
N ALA A 125 4.48 -5.58 -5.42
CA ALA A 125 4.18 -7.00 -5.37
C ALA A 125 2.93 -7.28 -6.19
N PRO A 126 3.06 -7.56 -7.50
CA PRO A 126 1.97 -8.03 -8.34
C PRO A 126 1.46 -9.35 -7.78
N MET A 127 0.14 -9.50 -7.62
CA MET A 127 -0.46 -10.65 -6.96
C MET A 127 0.03 -11.99 -7.54
N GLY A 128 0.54 -12.86 -6.68
CA GLY A 128 1.07 -14.19 -7.05
C GLY A 128 2.42 -14.20 -7.75
N GLN A 129 3.07 -13.04 -7.95
CA GLN A 129 4.27 -12.94 -8.77
C GLN A 129 5.55 -12.56 -8.00
N GLY A 130 5.44 -12.41 -6.67
CA GLY A 130 6.55 -12.03 -5.80
C GLY A 130 6.77 -10.51 -5.74
N LEU A 131 7.97 -10.09 -5.33
CA LEU A 131 8.31 -8.70 -5.06
C LEU A 131 9.26 -8.15 -6.11
N TYR A 132 9.05 -6.91 -6.50
CA TYR A 132 9.88 -6.16 -7.44
C TYR A 132 10.24 -4.81 -6.83
N GLN A 133 11.41 -4.27 -7.18
CA GLN A 133 11.86 -2.96 -6.75
C GLN A 133 12.32 -2.09 -7.92
N SER A 134 12.11 -0.78 -7.78
CA SER A 134 12.58 0.26 -8.69
C SER A 134 13.22 1.39 -7.88
N SER A 135 14.35 1.90 -8.35
CA SER A 135 15.03 3.09 -7.81
C SER A 135 15.03 4.28 -8.77
N ASP A 136 14.36 4.15 -9.92
CA ASP A 136 14.37 5.12 -11.02
C ASP A 136 12.97 5.72 -11.30
N GLY A 137 12.13 5.77 -10.26
CA GLY A 137 10.79 6.34 -10.36
C GLY A 137 9.76 5.42 -11.04
N GLY A 138 9.98 4.10 -10.99
CA GLY A 138 9.05 3.13 -11.55
C GLY A 138 9.24 2.87 -13.06
N ARG A 139 10.38 3.23 -13.61
CA ARG A 139 10.70 3.00 -15.04
C ARG A 139 11.22 1.59 -15.29
N THR A 140 12.11 1.11 -14.40
CA THR A 140 12.67 -0.25 -14.48
C THR A 140 12.55 -0.94 -13.13
N PHE A 141 12.27 -2.23 -13.16
CA PHE A 141 12.13 -3.07 -11.98
C PHE A 141 13.04 -4.29 -12.05
N THR A 142 13.56 -4.67 -10.90
CA THR A 142 14.27 -5.93 -10.68
C THR A 142 13.53 -6.76 -9.63
N GLN A 143 13.47 -8.08 -9.85
CA GLN A 143 12.87 -8.97 -8.88
C GLN A 143 13.72 -9.04 -7.61
N VAL A 144 13.04 -8.98 -6.46
CA VAL A 144 13.66 -9.16 -5.14
C VAL A 144 13.38 -10.58 -4.67
N PRO A 145 14.41 -11.36 -4.29
CA PRO A 145 14.19 -12.66 -3.67
C PRO A 145 13.35 -12.53 -2.39
N THR A 146 12.27 -13.31 -2.30
CA THR A 146 11.34 -13.31 -1.18
C THR A 146 11.04 -14.74 -0.73
N PRO A 147 10.66 -14.94 0.56
CA PRO A 147 10.30 -16.26 1.07
C PRO A 147 9.01 -16.83 0.47
N GLU A 148 8.18 -15.96 -0.14
CA GLU A 148 6.94 -16.38 -0.79
C GLU A 148 6.58 -15.47 -1.98
N ARG A 149 5.69 -15.95 -2.83
CA ARG A 149 5.26 -15.21 -4.02
C ARG A 149 3.88 -14.55 -3.88
N GLU A 150 3.02 -15.12 -3.03
CA GLU A 150 1.69 -14.56 -2.77
C GLU A 150 1.77 -13.51 -1.66
N ILE A 151 1.99 -12.26 -2.05
CA ILE A 151 2.16 -11.11 -1.18
C ILE A 151 0.89 -10.25 -1.25
N TYR A 152 0.27 -10.02 -0.10
CA TYR A 152 -0.99 -9.29 0.02
C TYR A 152 -0.79 -7.87 0.57
N ALA A 153 0.24 -7.67 1.39
CA ALA A 153 0.50 -6.38 2.02
C ALA A 153 1.99 -6.06 2.06
N LEU A 154 2.32 -4.79 1.84
CA LEU A 154 3.65 -4.22 2.02
C LEU A 154 3.53 -2.99 2.93
N ALA A 155 4.47 -2.84 3.85
CA ALA A 155 4.59 -1.64 4.65
C ALA A 155 6.05 -1.32 4.96
N THR A 156 6.34 -0.04 5.22
CA THR A 156 7.65 0.44 5.62
C THR A 156 7.54 1.28 6.87
N GLY A 157 8.51 1.13 7.79
CA GLY A 157 8.61 1.94 9.01
C GLY A 157 10.02 1.79 9.60
N ALA A 158 10.54 2.88 10.19
CA ALA A 158 11.89 2.95 10.77
C ALA A 158 12.98 2.40 9.82
N GLY A 159 12.88 2.70 8.51
CA GLY A 159 13.83 2.25 7.51
C GLY A 159 13.75 0.76 7.14
N THR A 160 12.74 0.04 7.60
CA THR A 160 12.59 -1.42 7.39
C THR A 160 11.37 -1.70 6.50
N LEU A 161 11.52 -2.66 5.58
CA LEU A 161 10.43 -3.18 4.74
C LEU A 161 9.84 -4.44 5.40
N TYR A 162 8.52 -4.51 5.42
CA TYR A 162 7.74 -5.64 5.89
C TYR A 162 6.82 -6.16 4.77
N LEU A 163 6.62 -7.46 4.78
CA LEU A 163 5.82 -8.19 3.81
C LEU A 163 4.83 -9.08 4.55
N GLY A 164 3.56 -8.92 4.25
CA GLY A 164 2.48 -9.83 4.63
C GLY A 164 2.04 -10.65 3.42
N GLY A 165 2.00 -11.96 3.57
CA GLY A 165 1.61 -12.84 2.48
C GLY A 165 0.87 -14.08 2.95
N LYS A 166 0.79 -15.10 2.10
CA LYS A 166 0.02 -16.32 2.35
C LYS A 166 0.52 -17.12 3.55
N THR A 167 1.84 -17.16 3.77
CA THR A 167 2.45 -18.06 4.75
C THR A 167 3.03 -17.34 5.96
N GLY A 168 3.16 -16.01 5.93
CA GLY A 168 3.72 -15.29 7.05
C GLY A 168 3.73 -13.78 6.96
N LEU A 169 4.18 -13.22 8.08
CA LEU A 169 4.67 -11.85 8.21
C LEU A 169 6.20 -11.89 8.24
N TRP A 170 6.81 -11.11 7.37
CA TRP A 170 8.25 -11.12 7.17
C TRP A 170 8.85 -9.72 7.27
N GLN A 171 10.01 -9.63 7.89
CA GLN A 171 10.81 -8.42 8.02
C GLN A 171 12.06 -8.53 7.15
N ARG A 172 12.34 -7.51 6.34
CA ARG A 172 13.62 -7.42 5.62
C ARG A 172 14.75 -7.12 6.59
N THR A 173 15.84 -7.89 6.49
CA THR A 173 17.08 -7.69 7.26
C THR A 173 18.28 -7.67 6.30
N PRO A 174 19.47 -7.24 6.73
CA PRO A 174 20.67 -7.33 5.90
C PRO A 174 20.99 -8.77 5.46
N ALA A 175 20.64 -9.77 6.28
CA ALA A 175 20.87 -11.19 5.99
C ALA A 175 19.76 -11.83 5.14
N GLY A 176 18.71 -11.07 4.76
CA GLY A 176 17.59 -11.60 4.00
C GLY A 176 16.25 -11.31 4.67
N TRP A 177 15.40 -12.31 4.84
CA TRP A 177 14.08 -12.18 5.44
C TRP A 177 13.96 -12.95 6.75
N LYS A 178 13.47 -12.29 7.79
CA LYS A 178 13.14 -12.89 9.08
C LYS A 178 11.63 -13.06 9.19
N ARG A 179 11.14 -14.26 9.49
CA ARG A 179 9.71 -14.48 9.76
C ARG A 179 9.38 -14.02 11.17
N LEU A 180 8.37 -13.15 11.28
CA LEU A 180 7.85 -12.63 12.54
C LEU A 180 6.62 -13.38 13.01
N TRP A 181 5.81 -13.89 12.07
CA TRP A 181 4.59 -14.63 12.36
C TRP A 181 4.29 -15.65 11.26
N GLN A 182 3.54 -16.71 11.58
CA GLN A 182 3.18 -17.77 10.64
C GLN A 182 1.68 -17.78 10.39
N GLY A 183 1.26 -17.77 9.12
CA GLY A 183 -0.11 -17.77 8.64
C GLY A 183 -0.36 -16.63 7.65
N ALA A 184 -1.55 -16.57 7.06
CA ALA A 184 -1.88 -15.53 6.09
C ALA A 184 -1.99 -14.15 6.76
N VAL A 185 -1.40 -13.13 6.13
CA VAL A 185 -1.45 -11.72 6.57
C VAL A 185 -2.01 -10.88 5.43
N LEU A 186 -3.22 -10.36 5.63
CA LEU A 186 -4.00 -9.66 4.61
C LEU A 186 -3.75 -8.15 4.60
N ALA A 187 -3.49 -7.56 5.77
CA ALA A 187 -3.22 -6.15 5.93
C ALA A 187 -2.14 -5.92 6.98
N LEU A 188 -1.41 -4.84 6.88
CA LEU A 188 -0.24 -4.55 7.69
C LEU A 188 -0.06 -3.03 7.84
N ALA A 189 0.15 -2.57 9.07
CA ALA A 189 0.58 -1.22 9.37
C ALA A 189 1.76 -1.25 10.33
N VAL A 190 2.77 -0.42 10.08
CA VAL A 190 4.02 -0.37 10.82
C VAL A 190 4.19 1.00 11.46
N HIS A 191 4.70 1.04 12.68
CA HIS A 191 5.02 2.31 13.33
C HIS A 191 6.13 3.02 12.56
N PRO A 192 5.98 4.32 12.23
CA PRO A 192 6.91 4.99 11.32
C PRO A 192 8.32 5.15 11.90
N GLN A 193 8.46 5.18 13.23
CA GLN A 193 9.72 5.47 13.93
C GLN A 193 10.24 4.30 14.79
N GLU A 194 9.39 3.32 15.13
CA GLU A 194 9.74 2.20 15.99
C GLU A 194 9.80 0.90 15.18
N ALA A 195 11.01 0.41 14.94
CA ALA A 195 11.20 -0.84 14.20
C ALA A 195 10.62 -2.03 14.98
N GLY A 196 9.86 -2.88 14.29
CA GLY A 196 9.23 -4.05 14.88
C GLY A 196 7.83 -3.79 15.43
N ARG A 197 7.50 -2.57 15.86
CA ARG A 197 6.15 -2.23 16.33
C ARG A 197 5.18 -2.14 15.16
N LEU A 198 4.24 -3.05 15.09
CA LEU A 198 3.31 -3.15 13.99
C LEU A 198 1.99 -3.81 14.39
N VAL A 199 0.97 -3.58 13.56
CA VAL A 199 -0.35 -4.19 13.66
C VAL A 199 -0.65 -4.85 12.32
N PHE A 200 -1.24 -6.04 12.35
CA PHE A 200 -1.64 -6.74 11.12
C PHE A 200 -2.97 -7.49 11.30
N ILE A 201 -3.59 -7.80 10.16
CA ILE A 201 -4.83 -8.58 10.08
C ILE A 201 -4.49 -9.93 9.46
N ASP A 202 -4.85 -11.01 10.15
CA ASP A 202 -4.63 -12.38 9.68
C ASP A 202 -5.71 -12.85 8.68
N GLY A 203 -5.55 -14.04 8.14
CA GLY A 203 -6.47 -14.65 7.17
C GLY A 203 -7.87 -14.97 7.72
N GLN A 204 -8.09 -14.87 9.04
CA GLN A 204 -9.37 -14.98 9.70
C GLN A 204 -9.98 -13.62 10.08
N GLY A 205 -9.35 -12.52 9.68
CA GLY A 205 -9.79 -11.17 10.03
C GLY A 205 -9.46 -10.72 11.46
N ARG A 206 -8.62 -11.44 12.18
CA ARG A 206 -8.21 -11.08 13.54
C ARG A 206 -7.07 -10.08 13.49
N VAL A 207 -7.13 -9.10 14.40
CA VAL A 207 -6.09 -8.08 14.54
C VAL A 207 -5.04 -8.54 15.55
N TRP A 208 -3.78 -8.42 15.15
CA TRP A 208 -2.61 -8.77 15.94
C TRP A 208 -1.68 -7.57 16.08
N LYS A 209 -0.97 -7.51 17.21
CA LYS A 209 0.07 -6.51 17.48
C LYS A 209 1.38 -7.23 17.77
N LEU A 210 2.48 -6.73 17.19
CA LEU A 210 3.84 -7.04 17.62
C LEU A 210 4.47 -5.81 18.27
N PRO A 211 5.26 -6.02 19.35
CA PRO A 211 5.88 -4.94 20.10
C PRO A 211 7.00 -4.25 19.33
#